data_4667f0c0cec57d3257e96e2f011355da
#
_entry.id   4667f0c0cec57d3257e96e2f011355da
#
_cell.length_a   1.000
_cell.length_b   1.000
_cell.length_c   1.000
_cell.angle_alpha   90.00
_cell.angle_beta   90.00
_cell.angle_gamma   90.00
#
_symmetry.space_group_name_H-M   'P 1'
#
loop_
_entity.id
_entity.type
_entity.pdbx_description
1 polymer ?
#
loop_
_entity_poly.entity_id
_entity_poly.type
_entity_poly.pdbx_seq_one_letter_code
_entity_poly.pdbx_strand_id
1 'polypeptide(L)'
;MYDSEANKTFSSQNSTDPFWWNEATPIWVSVQDWNYKSAAAMWPGTDVMIQNRTSTYFLKYNSEVRFNERLENLTKWLTEDKLVKFAALYWEEPDNTGHLYGPDNTTLMAIALKEVDDHVGFLMDHLSQTGLWGKINVIITSDHGMVQCSKDRLIKLDDCIERSSYLLVDPTPVAAIIPLNNSSDLYKNLSSCHAHMKAYMKAEIPERLHYRNNKRIQPIILIADEGWTIVQQGNLTRLGDHGYDNSLQSMHAFLAAQGPAFRKGYRMKSINSVDLYPLMCNLLGISEMPNNGSFSNVRCVLLREKCSDLAAIIGIVIGAFIVLTTIVLLIRLLKKREHSTSRPFARLELEEEDDDDPLLE
;
A
#
# COMPACT_ATOMS: atom_id res chain seq x y z
N MET A 1 -3.17 -14.82 -17.04
CA MET A 1 -2.85 -15.78 -15.94
C MET A 1 -3.28 -17.19 -16.36
N TYR A 2 -2.50 -18.21 -16.00
CA TYR A 2 -2.76 -19.61 -16.35
C TYR A 2 -2.63 -20.51 -15.11
N ASP A 3 -3.60 -21.40 -14.94
CA ASP A 3 -3.58 -22.43 -13.90
C ASP A 3 -3.22 -23.78 -14.56
N SER A 4 -2.01 -24.28 -14.31
CA SER A 4 -1.50 -25.49 -14.94
C SER A 4 -2.16 -26.77 -14.45
N GLU A 5 -2.66 -26.80 -13.21
CA GLU A 5 -3.36 -27.95 -12.64
C GLU A 5 -4.76 -28.13 -13.26
N ALA A 6 -5.45 -27.00 -13.45
CA ALA A 6 -6.78 -27.00 -14.03
C ALA A 6 -6.78 -26.89 -15.58
N ASN A 7 -5.60 -26.62 -16.18
CA ASN A 7 -5.45 -26.32 -17.59
C ASN A 7 -6.40 -25.19 -18.07
N LYS A 8 -6.49 -24.12 -17.29
CA LYS A 8 -7.37 -22.98 -17.56
C LYS A 8 -6.59 -21.69 -17.70
N THR A 9 -6.98 -20.86 -18.66
CA THR A 9 -6.43 -19.51 -18.85
C THR A 9 -7.49 -18.47 -18.42
N PHE A 10 -7.10 -17.53 -17.57
CA PHE A 10 -7.91 -16.34 -17.26
C PHE A 10 -7.88 -15.36 -18.43
N SER A 11 -9.04 -14.89 -18.83
CA SER A 11 -9.20 -13.85 -19.85
C SER A 11 -10.39 -12.96 -19.52
N SER A 12 -10.57 -11.85 -20.21
CA SER A 12 -11.73 -10.98 -20.08
C SER A 12 -13.06 -11.71 -20.36
N GLN A 13 -13.04 -12.74 -21.22
CA GLN A 13 -14.24 -13.52 -21.58
C GLN A 13 -14.72 -14.46 -20.48
N ASN A 14 -13.81 -14.90 -19.58
CA ASN A 14 -14.14 -15.81 -18.46
C ASN A 14 -13.83 -15.18 -17.10
N SER A 15 -13.76 -13.88 -17.03
CA SER A 15 -13.43 -13.14 -15.79
C SER A 15 -14.46 -13.35 -14.68
N THR A 16 -15.68 -13.76 -15.01
CA THR A 16 -16.76 -14.07 -14.05
C THR A 16 -16.83 -15.55 -13.65
N ASP A 17 -15.91 -16.42 -14.12
CA ASP A 17 -15.84 -17.81 -13.64
C ASP A 17 -15.40 -17.83 -12.16
N PRO A 18 -16.22 -18.36 -11.24
CA PRO A 18 -15.91 -18.45 -9.81
C PRO A 18 -14.59 -19.16 -9.49
N PHE A 19 -14.10 -20.01 -10.36
CA PHE A 19 -12.82 -20.71 -10.24
C PHE A 19 -11.66 -19.75 -9.95
N TRP A 20 -11.70 -18.54 -10.51
CA TRP A 20 -10.62 -17.56 -10.37
C TRP A 20 -10.68 -16.76 -9.06
N TRP A 21 -11.82 -16.76 -8.37
CA TRP A 21 -12.13 -15.86 -7.26
C TRP A 21 -12.34 -16.54 -5.91
N ASN A 22 -12.59 -17.86 -5.88
CA ASN A 22 -13.02 -18.57 -4.67
C ASN A 22 -11.93 -18.82 -3.62
N GLU A 23 -10.67 -18.39 -3.85
CA GLU A 23 -9.57 -18.62 -2.91
C GLU A 23 -9.53 -17.60 -1.76
N ALA A 24 -10.30 -16.51 -1.84
CA ALA A 24 -10.41 -15.49 -0.79
C ALA A 24 -11.84 -14.96 -0.68
N THR A 25 -12.21 -14.42 0.49
CA THR A 25 -13.51 -13.80 0.71
C THR A 25 -13.39 -12.29 0.59
N PRO A 26 -13.93 -11.66 -0.46
CA PRO A 26 -13.88 -10.22 -0.61
C PRO A 26 -14.83 -9.52 0.35
N ILE A 27 -14.58 -8.23 0.63
CA ILE A 27 -15.32 -7.47 1.63
C ILE A 27 -16.83 -7.38 1.33
N TRP A 28 -17.22 -7.31 0.06
CA TRP A 28 -18.65 -7.28 -0.33
C TRP A 28 -19.39 -8.60 -0.07
N VAL A 29 -18.67 -9.69 0.15
CA VAL A 29 -19.20 -10.97 0.63
C VAL A 29 -19.10 -11.04 2.15
N SER A 30 -17.98 -10.61 2.76
CA SER A 30 -17.79 -10.64 4.22
C SER A 30 -18.87 -9.86 4.98
N VAL A 31 -19.34 -8.72 4.47
CA VAL A 31 -20.38 -7.93 5.14
C VAL A 31 -21.71 -8.70 5.24
N GLN A 32 -21.96 -9.67 4.35
CA GLN A 32 -23.19 -10.45 4.36
C GLN A 32 -23.20 -11.48 5.50
N ASP A 33 -22.05 -11.89 6.02
CA ASP A 33 -21.95 -12.76 7.21
C ASP A 33 -22.44 -12.04 8.48
N TRP A 34 -22.50 -10.70 8.43
CA TRP A 34 -22.99 -9.84 9.51
C TRP A 34 -24.41 -9.31 9.28
N ASN A 35 -25.17 -9.96 8.39
CA ASN A 35 -26.52 -9.55 7.99
C ASN A 35 -26.57 -8.13 7.39
N TYR A 36 -25.48 -7.64 6.85
CA TYR A 36 -25.42 -6.43 6.05
C TYR A 36 -25.55 -6.77 4.57
N LYS A 37 -25.77 -5.74 3.77
CA LYS A 37 -25.80 -5.83 2.31
C LYS A 37 -24.69 -4.99 1.72
N SER A 38 -24.30 -5.35 0.51
CA SER A 38 -23.31 -4.63 -0.28
C SER A 38 -23.90 -4.12 -1.59
N ALA A 39 -23.38 -3.01 -2.09
CA ALA A 39 -23.71 -2.44 -3.38
C ALA A 39 -22.44 -2.20 -4.19
N ALA A 40 -22.47 -2.40 -5.49
CA ALA A 40 -21.32 -2.21 -6.34
C ALA A 40 -21.71 -1.63 -7.72
N ALA A 41 -21.00 -0.59 -8.13
CA ALA A 41 -21.09 -0.07 -9.47
C ALA A 41 -19.80 -0.41 -10.23
N MET A 42 -19.84 -1.55 -10.93
CA MET A 42 -18.78 -2.03 -11.83
C MET A 42 -17.42 -2.32 -11.18
N TRP A 43 -17.37 -2.47 -9.87
CA TRP A 43 -16.13 -2.90 -9.21
C TRP A 43 -15.81 -4.35 -9.62
N PRO A 44 -14.55 -4.64 -10.04
CA PRO A 44 -14.16 -5.96 -10.52
C PRO A 44 -14.47 -7.07 -9.52
N GLY A 45 -15.12 -8.14 -9.99
CA GLY A 45 -15.46 -9.33 -9.20
C GLY A 45 -16.74 -9.23 -8.38
N THR A 46 -17.43 -8.09 -8.34
CA THR A 46 -18.67 -7.93 -7.53
C THR A 46 -19.89 -8.61 -8.14
N ASP A 47 -19.85 -8.92 -9.43
CA ASP A 47 -20.85 -9.70 -10.17
C ASP A 47 -20.51 -11.21 -10.27
N VAL A 48 -19.36 -11.61 -9.68
CA VAL A 48 -18.93 -13.01 -9.63
C VAL A 48 -19.57 -13.74 -8.44
N MET A 49 -19.98 -14.99 -8.67
CA MET A 49 -20.49 -15.88 -7.62
C MET A 49 -19.32 -16.40 -6.76
N ILE A 50 -18.93 -15.69 -5.72
CA ILE A 50 -17.85 -16.06 -4.79
C ILE A 50 -18.47 -16.69 -3.55
N GLN A 51 -18.11 -17.94 -3.23
CA GLN A 51 -18.69 -18.69 -2.11
C GLN A 51 -20.23 -18.66 -2.11
N ASN A 52 -20.83 -18.86 -3.29
CA ASN A 52 -22.26 -18.81 -3.56
C ASN A 52 -22.92 -17.44 -3.28
N ARG A 53 -22.19 -16.35 -3.30
CA ARG A 53 -22.69 -14.97 -3.09
C ARG A 53 -22.07 -13.99 -4.06
N THR A 54 -22.84 -13.02 -4.49
CA THR A 54 -22.39 -11.83 -5.21
C THR A 54 -22.53 -10.61 -4.31
N SER A 55 -22.14 -9.42 -4.76
CA SER A 55 -22.66 -8.19 -4.15
C SER A 55 -24.19 -8.20 -4.19
N THR A 56 -24.85 -7.72 -3.14
CA THR A 56 -26.34 -7.78 -3.06
C THR A 56 -26.98 -6.97 -4.17
N TYR A 57 -26.46 -5.78 -4.42
CA TYR A 57 -26.83 -4.93 -5.54
C TYR A 57 -25.59 -4.68 -6.37
N PHE A 58 -25.66 -4.81 -7.68
CA PHE A 58 -24.52 -4.51 -8.55
C PHE A 58 -24.94 -4.12 -9.96
N LEU A 59 -24.13 -3.28 -10.58
CA LEU A 59 -24.13 -3.05 -12.02
C LEU A 59 -23.05 -3.93 -12.64
N LYS A 60 -23.43 -4.73 -13.65
CA LYS A 60 -22.44 -5.44 -14.48
C LYS A 60 -21.60 -4.44 -15.25
N TYR A 61 -20.35 -4.80 -15.50
CA TYR A 61 -19.45 -3.95 -16.25
C TYR A 61 -20.01 -3.63 -17.64
N ASN A 62 -20.11 -2.33 -17.93
CA ASN A 62 -20.41 -1.76 -19.23
C ASN A 62 -19.78 -0.36 -19.30
N SER A 63 -18.75 -0.20 -20.11
CA SER A 63 -17.99 1.06 -20.27
C SER A 63 -18.85 2.23 -20.77
N GLU A 64 -20.01 1.99 -21.37
CA GLU A 64 -20.92 3.03 -21.84
C GLU A 64 -21.73 3.68 -20.70
N VAL A 65 -21.81 3.04 -19.54
CA VAL A 65 -22.52 3.59 -18.39
C VAL A 65 -21.70 4.71 -17.75
N ARG A 66 -22.26 5.91 -17.76
CA ARG A 66 -21.60 7.12 -17.29
C ARG A 66 -21.37 7.10 -15.78
N PHE A 67 -20.37 7.83 -15.32
CA PHE A 67 -20.05 7.95 -13.89
C PHE A 67 -21.27 8.36 -13.04
N ASN A 68 -22.02 9.37 -13.51
CA ASN A 68 -23.20 9.87 -12.80
C ASN A 68 -24.24 8.77 -12.58
N GLU A 69 -24.53 7.97 -13.61
CA GLU A 69 -25.48 6.86 -13.51
C GLU A 69 -24.98 5.78 -12.56
N ARG A 70 -23.69 5.46 -12.54
CA ARG A 70 -23.09 4.55 -11.56
C ARG A 70 -23.30 5.05 -10.13
N LEU A 71 -23.07 6.32 -9.89
CA LEU A 71 -23.23 6.94 -8.57
C LEU A 71 -24.69 7.04 -8.14
N GLU A 72 -25.60 7.41 -9.04
CA GLU A 72 -27.05 7.48 -8.76
C GLU A 72 -27.60 6.13 -8.34
N ASN A 73 -27.23 5.04 -9.01
CA ASN A 73 -27.60 3.69 -8.60
C ASN A 73 -27.08 3.35 -7.20
N LEU A 74 -25.78 3.63 -6.91
CA LEU A 74 -25.21 3.38 -5.59
C LEU A 74 -25.94 4.15 -4.49
N THR A 75 -26.17 5.43 -4.69
CA THR A 75 -26.83 6.28 -3.68
C THR A 75 -28.29 5.90 -3.49
N LYS A 76 -28.97 5.47 -4.52
CA LYS A 76 -30.32 4.89 -4.44
C LYS A 76 -30.32 3.67 -3.52
N TRP A 77 -29.44 2.70 -3.75
CA TRP A 77 -29.38 1.50 -2.89
C TRP A 77 -29.00 1.82 -1.44
N LEU A 78 -28.08 2.78 -1.22
CA LEU A 78 -27.67 3.23 0.13
C LEU A 78 -28.80 3.96 0.88
N THR A 79 -29.70 4.64 0.17
CA THR A 79 -30.80 5.39 0.78
C THR A 79 -32.06 4.57 0.98
N GLU A 80 -32.39 3.69 0.03
CA GLU A 80 -33.60 2.85 0.04
C GLU A 80 -33.45 1.63 0.95
N ASP A 81 -32.25 1.06 1.04
CA ASP A 81 -32.01 -0.14 1.86
C ASP A 81 -30.99 0.15 2.99
N LYS A 82 -31.49 0.30 4.21
CA LYS A 82 -30.68 0.59 5.40
C LYS A 82 -29.68 -0.52 5.80
N LEU A 83 -29.82 -1.71 5.24
CA LEU A 83 -28.89 -2.82 5.44
C LEU A 83 -27.63 -2.70 4.57
N VAL A 84 -27.67 -1.92 3.49
CA VAL A 84 -26.46 -1.63 2.70
C VAL A 84 -25.48 -0.82 3.53
N LYS A 85 -24.36 -1.45 3.89
CA LYS A 85 -23.29 -0.83 4.71
C LYS A 85 -21.98 -0.66 3.97
N PHE A 86 -21.80 -1.36 2.87
CA PHE A 86 -20.64 -1.26 2.00
C PHE A 86 -21.09 -0.95 0.57
N ALA A 87 -20.39 0.02 -0.04
CA ALA A 87 -20.59 0.35 -1.45
C ALA A 87 -19.23 0.55 -2.13
N ALA A 88 -19.10 0.08 -3.37
CA ALA A 88 -17.91 0.24 -4.19
C ALA A 88 -18.28 0.76 -5.58
N LEU A 89 -17.51 1.74 -6.09
CA LEU A 89 -17.63 2.29 -7.43
C LEU A 89 -16.26 2.21 -8.11
N TYR A 90 -16.24 1.78 -9.37
CA TYR A 90 -15.05 1.77 -10.21
C TYR A 90 -15.22 2.74 -11.39
N TRP A 91 -14.14 3.44 -11.72
CA TRP A 91 -14.03 4.31 -12.88
C TRP A 91 -12.68 4.06 -13.56
N GLU A 92 -12.70 3.94 -14.87
CA GLU A 92 -11.58 3.45 -15.67
C GLU A 92 -10.53 4.53 -15.99
N GLU A 93 -10.89 5.82 -15.90
CA GLU A 93 -9.93 6.91 -16.15
C GLU A 93 -9.21 7.34 -14.86
N PRO A 94 -7.95 7.77 -14.94
CA PRO A 94 -7.17 8.09 -16.15
C PRO A 94 -6.36 6.93 -16.75
N ASP A 95 -6.58 5.69 -16.36
CA ASP A 95 -5.82 4.51 -16.79
C ASP A 95 -5.90 4.28 -18.31
N ASN A 96 -7.10 4.30 -18.89
CA ASN A 96 -7.28 4.11 -20.32
C ASN A 96 -6.50 5.16 -21.15
N THR A 97 -6.60 6.42 -20.76
CA THR A 97 -5.84 7.53 -21.38
C THR A 97 -4.34 7.32 -21.20
N GLY A 98 -3.91 6.90 -20.01
CA GLY A 98 -2.52 6.57 -19.71
C GLY A 98 -1.95 5.46 -20.59
N HIS A 99 -2.68 4.38 -20.77
CA HIS A 99 -2.28 3.29 -21.68
C HIS A 99 -2.19 3.72 -23.13
N LEU A 100 -3.15 4.49 -23.61
CA LEU A 100 -3.28 4.84 -25.03
C LEU A 100 -2.25 5.89 -25.44
N TYR A 101 -2.06 6.92 -24.63
CA TYR A 101 -1.25 8.09 -24.99
C TYR A 101 0.03 8.25 -24.18
N GLY A 102 0.17 7.49 -23.10
CA GLY A 102 1.27 7.60 -22.14
C GLY A 102 1.11 8.78 -21.18
N PRO A 103 1.64 8.67 -19.95
CA PRO A 103 1.55 9.72 -18.95
C PRO A 103 2.34 10.99 -19.30
N ASP A 104 3.32 10.92 -20.19
CA ASP A 104 4.09 12.08 -20.66
C ASP A 104 3.30 12.97 -21.63
N ASN A 105 2.16 12.51 -22.15
CA ASN A 105 1.24 13.36 -22.91
C ASN A 105 0.43 14.25 -21.96
N THR A 106 1.08 15.32 -21.47
CA THR A 106 0.52 16.22 -20.45
C THR A 106 -0.80 16.86 -20.85
N THR A 107 -1.04 17.07 -22.15
CA THR A 107 -2.30 17.66 -22.65
C THR A 107 -3.48 16.70 -22.50
N LEU A 108 -3.35 15.47 -22.95
CA LEU A 108 -4.44 14.48 -22.85
C LEU A 108 -4.62 14.00 -21.40
N MET A 109 -3.51 13.84 -20.66
CA MET A 109 -3.59 13.51 -19.24
C MET A 109 -4.27 14.63 -18.43
N ALA A 110 -4.02 15.90 -18.74
CA ALA A 110 -4.71 17.00 -18.07
C ALA A 110 -6.22 16.99 -18.34
N ILE A 111 -6.65 16.61 -19.54
CA ILE A 111 -8.08 16.47 -19.88
C ILE A 111 -8.70 15.31 -19.06
N ALA A 112 -8.07 14.14 -19.07
CA ALA A 112 -8.56 12.98 -18.32
C ALA A 112 -8.61 13.25 -16.80
N LEU A 113 -7.57 13.87 -16.24
CA LEU A 113 -7.53 14.23 -14.82
C LEU A 113 -8.60 15.29 -14.48
N LYS A 114 -8.86 16.23 -15.38
CA LYS A 114 -9.94 17.21 -15.18
C LYS A 114 -11.31 16.54 -15.14
N GLU A 115 -11.55 15.58 -16.01
CA GLU A 115 -12.78 14.77 -15.99
C GLU A 115 -12.95 14.01 -14.68
N VAL A 116 -11.88 13.37 -14.19
CA VAL A 116 -11.91 12.66 -12.89
C VAL A 116 -12.15 13.64 -11.74
N ASP A 117 -11.55 14.82 -11.75
CA ASP A 117 -11.79 15.87 -10.77
C ASP A 117 -13.26 16.34 -10.77
N ASP A 118 -13.84 16.51 -11.97
CA ASP A 118 -15.27 16.84 -12.12
C ASP A 118 -16.18 15.72 -11.59
N HIS A 119 -15.80 14.45 -11.79
CA HIS A 119 -16.51 13.31 -11.21
C HIS A 119 -16.43 13.29 -9.67
N VAL A 120 -15.28 13.63 -9.08
CA VAL A 120 -15.15 13.77 -7.62
C VAL A 120 -15.99 14.92 -7.12
N GLY A 121 -16.03 16.06 -7.82
CA GLY A 121 -16.92 17.18 -7.52
C GLY A 121 -18.39 16.74 -7.54
N PHE A 122 -18.81 16.06 -8.59
CA PHE A 122 -20.18 15.53 -8.71
C PHE A 122 -20.50 14.54 -7.58
N LEU A 123 -19.56 13.65 -7.21
CA LEU A 123 -19.71 12.73 -6.07
C LEU A 123 -20.04 13.51 -4.77
N MET A 124 -19.28 14.56 -4.47
CA MET A 124 -19.45 15.35 -3.25
C MET A 124 -20.81 16.05 -3.23
N ASP A 125 -21.19 16.68 -4.36
CA ASP A 125 -22.45 17.38 -4.51
C ASP A 125 -23.64 16.43 -4.42
N HIS A 126 -23.59 15.30 -5.11
CA HIS A 126 -24.65 14.30 -5.11
C HIS A 126 -24.86 13.65 -3.73
N LEU A 127 -23.77 13.30 -3.03
CA LEU A 127 -23.85 12.81 -1.65
C LEU A 127 -24.40 13.89 -0.70
N SER A 128 -24.11 15.16 -0.94
CA SER A 128 -24.68 16.27 -0.15
C SER A 128 -26.18 16.41 -0.40
N GLN A 129 -26.62 16.40 -1.64
CA GLN A 129 -28.03 16.48 -2.04
C GLN A 129 -28.87 15.30 -1.51
N THR A 130 -28.29 14.10 -1.49
CA THR A 130 -28.95 12.91 -0.94
C THR A 130 -28.83 12.79 0.59
N GLY A 131 -28.16 13.77 1.24
CA GLY A 131 -27.98 13.82 2.68
C GLY A 131 -27.05 12.76 3.26
N LEU A 132 -26.21 12.15 2.41
CA LEU A 132 -25.20 11.14 2.79
C LEU A 132 -23.85 11.75 3.14
N TRP A 133 -23.49 12.92 2.58
CA TRP A 133 -22.23 13.59 2.86
C TRP A 133 -22.06 13.89 4.35
N GLY A 134 -20.92 13.52 4.90
CA GLY A 134 -20.64 13.63 6.34
C GLY A 134 -21.33 12.59 7.23
N LYS A 135 -22.20 11.73 6.68
CA LYS A 135 -22.82 10.61 7.41
C LYS A 135 -22.18 9.27 7.06
N ILE A 136 -21.60 9.14 5.88
CA ILE A 136 -20.86 7.96 5.45
C ILE A 136 -19.36 8.28 5.41
N ASN A 137 -18.55 7.23 5.49
CA ASN A 137 -17.13 7.31 5.23
C ASN A 137 -16.89 7.05 3.73
N VAL A 138 -16.17 7.93 3.08
CA VAL A 138 -15.80 7.84 1.66
C VAL A 138 -14.29 7.67 1.58
N ILE A 139 -13.84 6.65 0.84
CA ILE A 139 -12.43 6.40 0.52
C ILE A 139 -12.31 6.47 -0.99
N ILE A 140 -11.45 7.32 -1.50
CA ILE A 140 -11.09 7.45 -2.91
C ILE A 140 -9.64 6.97 -3.04
N THR A 141 -9.41 6.00 -3.90
CA THR A 141 -8.08 5.42 -4.10
C THR A 141 -7.91 4.98 -5.55
N SER A 142 -6.67 4.92 -6.03
CA SER A 142 -6.30 4.18 -7.23
C SER A 142 -5.70 2.81 -6.84
N ASP A 143 -5.59 1.92 -7.80
CA ASP A 143 -4.95 0.61 -7.66
C ASP A 143 -3.44 0.67 -7.92
N HIS A 144 -2.98 1.52 -8.83
CA HIS A 144 -1.58 1.71 -9.22
C HIS A 144 -1.33 3.10 -9.80
N GLY A 145 -0.08 3.36 -10.17
CA GLY A 145 0.33 4.47 -11.01
C GLY A 145 0.52 4.06 -12.48
N MET A 146 1.25 4.84 -13.27
CA MET A 146 1.44 4.63 -14.70
C MET A 146 2.81 5.16 -15.12
N VAL A 147 3.47 4.50 -16.06
CA VAL A 147 4.78 4.92 -16.57
C VAL A 147 4.80 4.98 -18.10
N GLN A 148 5.58 5.90 -18.64
CA GLN A 148 5.75 6.06 -20.10
C GLN A 148 6.57 4.92 -20.68
N CYS A 149 6.02 4.24 -21.70
CA CYS A 149 6.71 3.26 -22.52
C CYS A 149 7.22 3.90 -23.84
N SER A 150 8.21 3.27 -24.46
CA SER A 150 8.79 3.74 -25.72
C SER A 150 9.06 2.57 -26.66
N LYS A 151 8.93 2.86 -27.97
CA LYS A 151 9.28 1.90 -29.05
C LYS A 151 10.77 1.49 -29.01
N ASP A 152 11.61 2.33 -28.40
CA ASP A 152 13.05 2.08 -28.27
C ASP A 152 13.40 1.27 -27.03
N ARG A 153 12.41 1.00 -26.15
CA ARG A 153 12.56 0.24 -24.90
C ARG A 153 11.79 -1.07 -24.96
N LEU A 154 12.14 -1.91 -25.95
CA LEU A 154 11.54 -3.23 -26.16
C LEU A 154 12.55 -4.34 -25.83
N ILE A 155 12.09 -5.35 -25.09
CA ILE A 155 12.80 -6.58 -24.80
C ILE A 155 12.10 -7.69 -25.57
N LYS A 156 12.73 -8.17 -26.63
CA LYS A 156 12.16 -9.20 -27.51
C LYS A 156 12.69 -10.58 -27.08
N LEU A 157 11.81 -11.43 -26.57
CA LEU A 157 12.19 -12.73 -26.04
C LEU A 157 12.73 -13.68 -27.10
N ASP A 158 12.16 -13.64 -28.32
CA ASP A 158 12.59 -14.50 -29.42
C ASP A 158 13.99 -14.14 -29.98
N ASP A 159 14.56 -12.98 -29.57
CA ASP A 159 15.96 -12.65 -29.84
C ASP A 159 16.94 -13.39 -28.90
N CYS A 160 16.45 -13.94 -27.79
CA CYS A 160 17.26 -14.59 -26.74
C CYS A 160 17.03 -16.09 -26.65
N ILE A 161 15.83 -16.57 -26.95
CA ILE A 161 15.39 -17.95 -26.80
C ILE A 161 14.52 -18.38 -27.99
N GLU A 162 14.58 -19.64 -28.33
CA GLU A 162 13.76 -20.17 -29.40
C GLU A 162 12.29 -20.19 -29.03
N ARG A 163 11.44 -19.73 -29.94
CA ARG A 163 9.98 -19.68 -29.82
C ARG A 163 9.34 -21.00 -29.41
N SER A 164 9.88 -22.12 -29.89
CA SER A 164 9.40 -23.46 -29.60
C SER A 164 9.77 -23.98 -28.21
N SER A 165 10.64 -23.28 -27.48
CA SER A 165 11.16 -23.73 -26.19
C SER A 165 10.29 -23.28 -24.99
N TYR A 166 9.32 -22.37 -25.19
CA TYR A 166 8.54 -21.79 -24.10
C TYR A 166 7.12 -21.43 -24.50
N LEU A 167 6.26 -21.32 -23.49
CA LEU A 167 4.93 -20.71 -23.57
C LEU A 167 4.94 -19.40 -22.78
N LEU A 168 4.62 -18.29 -23.44
CA LEU A 168 4.41 -17.00 -22.80
C LEU A 168 2.96 -16.91 -22.31
N VAL A 169 2.78 -16.79 -21.00
CA VAL A 169 1.46 -16.70 -20.37
C VAL A 169 1.00 -15.24 -20.26
N ASP A 170 1.87 -14.40 -19.72
CA ASP A 170 1.64 -12.95 -19.60
C ASP A 170 2.90 -12.22 -20.09
N PRO A 171 2.79 -11.16 -20.92
CA PRO A 171 3.97 -10.61 -21.60
C PRO A 171 4.73 -9.51 -20.84
N THR A 172 4.05 -8.50 -20.32
CA THR A 172 4.71 -7.28 -19.78
C THR A 172 3.89 -6.62 -18.68
N PRO A 173 4.51 -5.86 -17.76
CA PRO A 173 5.96 -5.72 -17.50
C PRO A 173 6.52 -6.88 -16.68
N VAL A 174 5.67 -7.77 -16.18
CA VAL A 174 6.01 -9.01 -15.48
C VAL A 174 5.62 -10.19 -16.37
N ALA A 175 6.58 -10.69 -17.14
CA ALA A 175 6.31 -11.81 -18.04
C ALA A 175 6.37 -13.14 -17.31
N ALA A 176 5.40 -14.00 -17.58
CA ALA A 176 5.26 -15.32 -17.00
C ALA A 176 5.49 -16.41 -18.04
N ILE A 177 6.47 -17.28 -17.80
CA ILE A 177 6.99 -18.24 -18.76
C ILE A 177 6.86 -19.67 -18.26
N ILE A 178 6.33 -20.54 -19.11
CA ILE A 178 6.35 -22.00 -18.92
C ILE A 178 7.41 -22.57 -19.85
N PRO A 179 8.47 -23.20 -19.33
CA PRO A 179 9.43 -23.96 -20.14
C PRO A 179 8.75 -25.17 -20.78
N LEU A 180 8.95 -25.38 -22.08
CA LEU A 180 8.48 -26.57 -22.79
C LEU A 180 9.59 -27.65 -22.87
N ASN A 181 10.85 -27.26 -22.65
CA ASN A 181 12.02 -28.10 -22.64
C ASN A 181 12.81 -27.93 -21.33
N ASN A 182 14.13 -28.07 -21.35
CA ASN A 182 14.98 -27.90 -20.18
C ASN A 182 14.88 -26.51 -19.60
N SER A 183 14.30 -26.41 -18.39
CA SER A 183 14.06 -25.14 -17.69
C SER A 183 15.35 -24.42 -17.28
N SER A 184 16.43 -25.14 -16.99
CA SER A 184 17.69 -24.55 -16.54
C SER A 184 18.42 -23.81 -17.67
N ASP A 185 18.45 -24.36 -18.87
CA ASP A 185 19.07 -23.68 -20.01
C ASP A 185 18.25 -22.49 -20.47
N LEU A 186 16.92 -22.61 -20.45
CA LEU A 186 16.02 -21.50 -20.76
C LEU A 186 16.21 -20.34 -19.76
N TYR A 187 16.24 -20.64 -18.46
CA TYR A 187 16.46 -19.64 -17.42
C TYR A 187 17.82 -18.94 -17.57
N LYS A 188 18.89 -19.71 -17.84
CA LYS A 188 20.23 -19.16 -18.05
C LYS A 188 20.26 -18.17 -19.23
N ASN A 189 19.65 -18.53 -20.36
CA ASN A 189 19.57 -17.65 -21.52
C ASN A 189 18.74 -16.38 -21.22
N LEU A 190 17.60 -16.53 -20.55
CA LEU A 190 16.76 -15.38 -20.15
C LEU A 190 17.45 -14.46 -19.15
N SER A 191 18.27 -15.01 -18.23
CA SER A 191 18.99 -14.23 -17.23
C SER A 191 20.08 -13.34 -17.83
N SER A 192 20.60 -13.67 -19.00
CA SER A 192 21.59 -12.88 -19.74
C SER A 192 21.01 -12.16 -20.97
N CYS A 193 19.72 -12.27 -21.20
CA CYS A 193 19.06 -11.81 -22.42
C CYS A 193 19.13 -10.29 -22.59
N HIS A 194 18.80 -9.53 -21.56
CA HIS A 194 18.72 -8.08 -21.67
C HIS A 194 19.07 -7.37 -20.35
N ALA A 195 19.82 -6.26 -20.44
CA ALA A 195 20.29 -5.53 -19.26
C ALA A 195 19.14 -4.93 -18.41
N HIS A 196 17.99 -4.65 -19.04
CA HIS A 196 16.81 -4.05 -18.40
C HIS A 196 15.73 -5.08 -18.08
N MET A 197 16.10 -6.32 -17.86
CA MET A 197 15.19 -7.39 -17.47
C MET A 197 15.86 -8.29 -16.43
N LYS A 198 15.13 -8.62 -15.39
CA LYS A 198 15.55 -9.61 -14.38
C LYS A 198 14.73 -10.86 -14.52
N ALA A 199 15.40 -11.99 -14.65
CA ALA A 199 14.78 -13.31 -14.66
C ALA A 199 14.86 -13.94 -13.26
N TYR A 200 13.80 -14.62 -12.85
CA TYR A 200 13.73 -15.35 -11.59
C TYR A 200 13.11 -16.74 -11.82
N MET A 201 13.73 -17.77 -11.26
CA MET A 201 12.96 -18.97 -10.97
C MET A 201 11.91 -18.64 -9.91
N LYS A 202 10.74 -19.27 -9.96
CA LYS A 202 9.63 -18.98 -9.02
C LYS A 202 10.07 -18.93 -7.55
N ALA A 203 10.91 -19.87 -7.11
CA ALA A 203 11.41 -19.93 -5.74
C ALA A 203 12.36 -18.78 -5.37
N GLU A 204 12.98 -18.15 -6.37
CA GLU A 204 13.98 -17.09 -6.22
C GLU A 204 13.38 -15.68 -6.31
N ILE A 205 12.07 -15.55 -6.61
CA ILE A 205 11.39 -14.26 -6.63
C ILE A 205 11.57 -13.58 -5.26
N PRO A 206 12.01 -12.31 -5.20
CA PRO A 206 12.25 -11.60 -3.96
C PRO A 206 11.04 -11.65 -3.01
N GLU A 207 11.29 -12.00 -1.75
CA GLU A 207 10.23 -12.19 -0.75
C GLU A 207 9.36 -10.94 -0.54
N ARG A 208 9.97 -9.76 -0.62
CA ARG A 208 9.26 -8.48 -0.51
C ARG A 208 8.15 -8.26 -1.54
N LEU A 209 8.17 -8.99 -2.67
CA LEU A 209 7.14 -8.91 -3.71
C LEU A 209 5.92 -9.77 -3.37
N HIS A 210 6.02 -10.68 -2.40
CA HIS A 210 4.95 -11.61 -2.02
C HIS A 210 4.34 -12.36 -3.23
N TYR A 211 5.16 -12.66 -4.25
CA TYR A 211 4.73 -13.15 -5.56
C TYR A 211 5.41 -14.48 -5.92
N ARG A 212 5.40 -15.48 -5.02
CA ARG A 212 6.02 -16.80 -5.29
C ARG A 212 5.26 -18.01 -4.74
N ASN A 213 4.28 -17.79 -3.85
CA ASN A 213 3.67 -18.88 -3.09
C ASN A 213 2.38 -19.43 -3.73
N ASN A 214 1.83 -18.79 -4.77
CA ASN A 214 0.62 -19.26 -5.42
C ASN A 214 0.95 -20.22 -6.57
N LYS A 215 0.12 -21.28 -6.75
CA LYS A 215 0.28 -22.27 -7.82
C LYS A 215 0.16 -21.68 -9.22
N ARG A 216 -0.55 -20.56 -9.37
CA ARG A 216 -0.75 -19.86 -10.65
C ARG A 216 0.44 -18.98 -11.07
N ILE A 217 1.47 -18.83 -10.21
CA ILE A 217 2.73 -18.21 -10.60
C ILE A 217 3.57 -19.22 -11.38
N GLN A 218 3.97 -18.84 -12.56
CA GLN A 218 4.68 -19.72 -13.51
C GLN A 218 6.12 -20.01 -13.07
N PRO A 219 6.76 -21.07 -13.59
CA PRO A 219 8.09 -21.49 -13.17
C PRO A 219 9.19 -20.43 -13.35
N ILE A 220 9.11 -19.60 -14.39
CA ILE A 220 10.05 -18.50 -14.65
C ILE A 220 9.25 -17.21 -14.76
N ILE A 221 9.70 -16.18 -14.02
CA ILE A 221 9.14 -14.82 -14.04
C ILE A 221 10.22 -13.85 -14.49
N LEU A 222 9.88 -13.00 -15.44
CA LEU A 222 10.71 -11.92 -15.93
C LEU A 222 10.12 -10.60 -15.48
N ILE A 223 10.93 -9.72 -14.92
CA ILE A 223 10.51 -8.39 -14.48
C ILE A 223 11.31 -7.35 -15.27
N ALA A 224 10.62 -6.51 -16.04
CA ALA A 224 11.23 -5.42 -16.77
C ALA A 224 11.59 -4.25 -15.84
N ASP A 225 12.65 -3.53 -16.17
CA ASP A 225 12.91 -2.22 -15.59
C ASP A 225 11.85 -1.20 -16.03
N GLU A 226 11.67 -0.14 -15.25
CA GLU A 226 10.67 0.90 -15.47
C GLU A 226 10.65 1.44 -16.91
N GLY A 227 9.49 1.41 -17.53
CA GLY A 227 9.26 1.88 -18.89
C GLY A 227 9.77 0.97 -20.00
N TRP A 228 10.33 -0.20 -19.67
CA TRP A 228 10.67 -1.24 -20.64
C TRP A 228 9.50 -2.21 -20.84
N THR A 229 9.29 -2.64 -22.06
CA THR A 229 8.20 -3.54 -22.43
C THR A 229 8.75 -4.87 -22.91
N ILE A 230 8.35 -5.96 -22.26
CA ILE A 230 8.67 -7.32 -22.69
C ILE A 230 7.65 -7.74 -23.74
N VAL A 231 8.11 -8.12 -24.90
CA VAL A 231 7.30 -8.69 -25.98
C VAL A 231 7.88 -10.01 -26.43
N GLN A 232 7.06 -10.86 -27.02
CA GLN A 232 7.56 -12.07 -27.61
C GLN A 232 8.31 -11.73 -28.90
N GLN A 233 7.61 -11.09 -29.85
CA GLN A 233 8.08 -10.41 -31.03
C GLN A 233 7.13 -9.25 -31.35
N GLY A 234 7.55 -8.32 -32.20
CA GLY A 234 6.68 -7.25 -32.69
C GLY A 234 7.00 -5.87 -32.09
N ASN A 235 5.98 -5.05 -31.97
CA ASN A 235 6.10 -3.65 -31.59
C ASN A 235 5.32 -3.32 -30.31
N LEU A 236 5.57 -2.15 -29.78
CA LEU A 236 4.82 -1.58 -28.66
C LEU A 236 3.34 -1.44 -29.02
N THR A 237 2.47 -1.88 -28.13
CA THR A 237 1.01 -1.80 -28.28
C THR A 237 0.38 -0.69 -27.43
N ARG A 238 1.09 -0.25 -26.38
CA ARG A 238 0.63 0.77 -25.41
C ARG A 238 1.74 1.78 -25.17
N LEU A 239 1.40 3.06 -25.02
CA LEU A 239 2.36 4.12 -24.71
C LEU A 239 2.56 4.34 -23.20
N GLY A 240 1.67 3.83 -22.38
CA GLY A 240 1.84 3.74 -20.94
C GLY A 240 1.56 2.33 -20.43
N ASP A 241 2.24 1.93 -19.38
CA ASP A 241 2.04 0.64 -18.73
C ASP A 241 2.31 0.72 -17.22
N HIS A 242 1.84 -0.30 -16.48
CA HIS A 242 1.96 -0.42 -15.04
C HIS A 242 2.20 -1.88 -14.65
N GLY A 243 2.43 -2.15 -13.35
CA GLY A 243 2.75 -3.50 -12.87
C GLY A 243 4.24 -3.76 -12.76
N TYR A 244 5.08 -2.73 -12.91
CA TYR A 244 6.52 -2.79 -12.60
C TYR A 244 6.75 -3.01 -11.09
N ASP A 245 8.00 -3.04 -10.68
CA ASP A 245 8.35 -3.19 -9.26
C ASP A 245 7.57 -2.20 -8.38
N ASN A 246 6.86 -2.73 -7.38
CA ASN A 246 6.01 -1.93 -6.49
C ASN A 246 6.77 -0.99 -5.55
N SER A 247 8.10 -1.02 -5.52
CA SER A 247 8.93 -0.04 -4.82
C SER A 247 9.13 1.26 -5.60
N LEU A 248 8.80 1.28 -6.89
CA LEU A 248 8.88 2.46 -7.74
C LEU A 248 7.76 3.45 -7.38
N GLN A 249 8.13 4.72 -7.19
CA GLN A 249 7.16 5.76 -6.86
C GLN A 249 6.11 5.95 -7.95
N SER A 250 6.47 5.74 -9.22
CA SER A 250 5.58 5.79 -10.38
C SER A 250 4.49 4.73 -10.36
N MET A 251 4.66 3.65 -9.58
CA MET A 251 3.67 2.59 -9.39
C MET A 251 2.80 2.81 -8.16
N HIS A 252 3.12 3.79 -7.31
CA HIS A 252 2.34 4.03 -6.10
C HIS A 252 0.97 4.61 -6.42
N ALA A 253 -0.04 4.03 -5.78
CA ALA A 253 -1.39 4.54 -5.75
C ALA A 253 -1.52 5.74 -4.79
N PHE A 254 -2.61 6.50 -4.91
CA PHE A 254 -2.98 7.51 -3.93
C PHE A 254 -4.17 7.05 -3.08
N LEU A 255 -4.37 7.72 -1.95
CA LEU A 255 -5.55 7.54 -1.11
C LEU A 255 -5.98 8.87 -0.50
N ALA A 256 -7.28 9.16 -0.61
CA ALA A 256 -7.94 10.22 0.10
C ALA A 256 -9.18 9.67 0.83
N ALA A 257 -9.45 10.16 2.03
CA ALA A 257 -10.60 9.69 2.80
C ALA A 257 -11.27 10.85 3.53
N GLN A 258 -12.61 10.78 3.62
CA GLN A 258 -13.43 11.76 4.30
C GLN A 258 -14.65 11.07 4.94
N GLY A 259 -15.08 11.52 6.09
CA GLY A 259 -16.26 11.01 6.75
C GLY A 259 -16.19 11.10 8.27
N PRO A 260 -17.25 10.67 8.97
CA PRO A 260 -17.37 10.84 10.42
C PRO A 260 -16.33 10.08 11.23
N ALA A 261 -15.70 9.05 10.67
CA ALA A 261 -14.67 8.30 11.37
C ALA A 261 -13.25 8.86 11.16
N PHE A 262 -13.02 9.66 10.11
CA PHE A 262 -11.69 10.12 9.74
C PHE A 262 -11.27 11.43 10.42
N ARG A 263 -9.97 11.54 10.70
CA ARG A 263 -9.34 12.78 11.18
C ARG A 263 -9.29 13.81 10.07
N LYS A 264 -9.74 15.03 10.35
CA LYS A 264 -9.66 16.16 9.40
C LYS A 264 -8.21 16.63 9.26
N GLY A 265 -7.77 16.86 8.02
CA GLY A 265 -6.44 17.40 7.73
C GLY A 265 -5.27 16.49 8.11
N TYR A 266 -5.53 15.22 8.45
CA TYR A 266 -4.48 14.27 8.77
C TYR A 266 -3.79 13.78 7.51
N ARG A 267 -2.46 13.73 7.53
CA ARG A 267 -1.64 13.20 6.43
C ARG A 267 -0.80 12.05 6.93
N MET A 268 -0.87 10.92 6.24
CA MET A 268 0.04 9.80 6.41
C MET A 268 1.12 9.83 5.34
N LYS A 269 2.30 9.33 5.67
CA LYS A 269 3.41 9.26 4.72
C LYS A 269 3.14 8.20 3.64
N SER A 270 2.73 7.02 4.05
CA SER A 270 2.37 5.91 3.17
C SER A 270 1.61 4.84 3.97
N ILE A 271 0.87 4.01 3.25
CA ILE A 271 0.23 2.79 3.75
C ILE A 271 0.45 1.67 2.72
N ASN A 272 0.28 0.43 3.12
CA ASN A 272 0.20 -0.66 2.17
C ASN A 272 -1.26 -0.81 1.69
N SER A 273 -1.48 -1.08 0.42
CA SER A 273 -2.84 -1.26 -0.13
C SER A 273 -3.61 -2.39 0.57
N VAL A 274 -2.92 -3.43 1.02
CA VAL A 274 -3.50 -4.55 1.80
C VAL A 274 -4.06 -4.10 3.16
N ASP A 275 -3.61 -2.97 3.72
CA ASP A 275 -4.09 -2.43 5.00
C ASP A 275 -5.49 -1.78 4.88
N LEU A 276 -5.98 -1.56 3.65
CA LEU A 276 -7.34 -1.04 3.42
C LEU A 276 -8.43 -2.02 3.85
N TYR A 277 -8.21 -3.34 3.68
CA TYR A 277 -9.19 -4.34 4.09
C TYR A 277 -9.46 -4.30 5.61
N PRO A 278 -8.46 -4.42 6.51
CA PRO A 278 -8.69 -4.28 7.94
C PRO A 278 -9.23 -2.89 8.35
N LEU A 279 -8.84 -1.81 7.66
CA LEU A 279 -9.43 -0.49 7.88
C LEU A 279 -10.95 -0.50 7.60
N MET A 280 -11.36 -1.05 6.46
CA MET A 280 -12.78 -1.13 6.10
C MET A 280 -13.56 -2.05 7.05
N CYS A 281 -13.00 -3.18 7.47
CA CYS A 281 -13.61 -4.05 8.48
C CYS A 281 -13.83 -3.32 9.80
N ASN A 282 -12.85 -2.55 10.26
CA ASN A 282 -12.99 -1.72 11.48
C ASN A 282 -14.10 -0.66 11.32
N LEU A 283 -14.14 0.05 10.18
CA LEU A 283 -15.18 1.05 9.90
C LEU A 283 -16.59 0.45 9.85
N LEU A 284 -16.72 -0.78 9.39
CA LEU A 284 -17.97 -1.52 9.29
C LEU A 284 -18.36 -2.25 10.60
N GLY A 285 -17.41 -2.37 11.55
CA GLY A 285 -17.62 -3.12 12.80
C GLY A 285 -17.75 -4.62 12.57
N ILE A 286 -17.05 -5.17 11.58
CA ILE A 286 -17.06 -6.61 11.24
C ILE A 286 -15.69 -7.22 11.52
N SER A 287 -15.66 -8.54 11.75
CA SER A 287 -14.41 -9.27 11.89
C SER A 287 -13.70 -9.43 10.54
N GLU A 288 -12.38 -9.36 10.59
CA GLU A 288 -11.54 -9.60 9.41
C GLU A 288 -11.51 -11.10 9.07
N MET A 289 -11.59 -11.41 7.78
CA MET A 289 -11.19 -12.72 7.26
C MET A 289 -9.66 -12.78 7.16
N PRO A 290 -9.05 -13.98 7.03
CA PRO A 290 -7.60 -14.09 6.83
C PRO A 290 -7.11 -13.17 5.71
N ASN A 291 -6.15 -12.30 6.03
CA ASN A 291 -5.62 -11.28 5.13
C ASN A 291 -4.15 -10.95 5.46
N ASN A 292 -3.49 -10.20 4.59
CA ASN A 292 -2.10 -9.78 4.73
C ASN A 292 -1.94 -8.33 5.23
N GLY A 293 -3.03 -7.61 5.46
CA GLY A 293 -3.02 -6.26 5.98
C GLY A 293 -2.90 -6.21 7.50
N SER A 294 -2.64 -5.01 8.02
CA SER A 294 -2.62 -4.75 9.46
C SER A 294 -3.33 -3.45 9.79
N PHE A 295 -4.38 -3.52 10.60
CA PHE A 295 -5.09 -2.33 11.09
C PHE A 295 -4.16 -1.36 11.84
N SER A 296 -3.15 -1.87 12.54
CA SER A 296 -2.19 -1.05 13.29
C SER A 296 -1.47 -0.02 12.42
N ASN A 297 -1.25 -0.31 11.14
CA ASN A 297 -0.57 0.57 10.19
C ASN A 297 -1.43 1.79 9.82
N VAL A 298 -2.75 1.64 9.82
CA VAL A 298 -3.70 2.65 9.32
C VAL A 298 -4.59 3.26 10.39
N ARG A 299 -4.66 2.68 11.59
CA ARG A 299 -5.59 3.14 12.65
C ARG A 299 -5.51 4.64 12.95
N CYS A 300 -4.33 5.24 12.75
CA CYS A 300 -4.10 6.64 13.07
C CYS A 300 -4.89 7.63 12.19
N VAL A 301 -5.45 7.20 11.06
CA VAL A 301 -6.35 8.03 10.26
C VAL A 301 -7.71 8.23 10.94
N LEU A 302 -8.05 7.38 11.93
CA LEU A 302 -9.35 7.39 12.59
C LEU A 302 -9.37 8.27 13.84
N LEU A 303 -10.49 8.99 14.04
CA LEU A 303 -10.69 9.90 15.17
C LEU A 303 -10.63 9.21 16.53
N ARG A 304 -11.19 8.00 16.63
CA ARG A 304 -11.33 7.28 17.91
C ARG A 304 -10.04 6.55 18.33
N GLU A 305 -9.07 6.41 17.44
CA GLU A 305 -7.84 5.70 17.74
C GLU A 305 -6.83 6.62 18.43
N LYS A 306 -6.23 6.09 19.51
CA LYS A 306 -5.12 6.77 20.19
C LYS A 306 -3.83 6.48 19.43
N CYS A 307 -3.30 7.48 18.78
CA CYS A 307 -1.99 7.41 18.13
C CYS A 307 -0.99 8.18 18.97
N SER A 308 -0.14 7.44 19.65
CA SER A 308 1.03 8.01 20.32
C SER A 308 2.14 8.19 19.28
N ASP A 309 2.64 9.40 19.19
CA ASP A 309 3.86 9.68 18.41
C ASP A 309 5.04 9.05 19.19
N LEU A 310 5.48 7.87 18.78
CA LEU A 310 6.56 7.12 19.46
C LEU A 310 7.82 7.99 19.59
N ALA A 311 8.08 8.85 18.60
CA ALA A 311 9.18 9.79 18.65
C ALA A 311 8.99 10.85 19.75
N ALA A 312 7.77 11.34 19.97
CA ALA A 312 7.46 12.26 21.06
C ALA A 312 7.61 11.57 22.43
N ILE A 313 7.14 10.34 22.56
CA ILE A 313 7.31 9.56 23.81
C ILE A 313 8.80 9.32 24.10
N ILE A 314 9.57 8.88 23.13
CA ILE A 314 11.02 8.69 23.26
C ILE A 314 11.70 10.02 23.62
N GLY A 315 11.33 11.13 22.99
CA GLY A 315 11.83 12.46 23.29
C GLY A 315 11.53 12.89 24.73
N ILE A 316 10.31 12.64 25.22
CA ILE A 316 9.92 12.92 26.62
C ILE A 316 10.73 12.08 27.60
N VAL A 317 10.90 10.78 27.33
CA VAL A 317 11.66 9.85 28.20
C VAL A 317 13.14 10.25 28.25
N ILE A 318 13.76 10.56 27.09
CA ILE A 318 15.14 11.03 27.02
C ILE A 318 15.28 12.37 27.75
N GLY A 319 14.38 13.32 27.54
CA GLY A 319 14.36 14.61 28.21
C GLY A 319 14.26 14.47 29.73
N ALA A 320 13.37 13.61 30.23
CA ALA A 320 13.23 13.32 31.65
C ALA A 320 14.51 12.69 32.23
N PHE A 321 15.15 11.78 31.50
CA PHE A 321 16.42 11.17 31.91
C PHE A 321 17.57 12.20 32.00
N ILE A 322 17.67 13.11 31.05
CA ILE A 322 18.65 14.20 31.07
C ILE A 322 18.43 15.13 32.26
N VAL A 323 17.18 15.50 32.55
CA VAL A 323 16.83 16.35 33.70
C VAL A 323 17.20 15.65 35.01
N LEU A 324 16.87 14.39 35.17
CA LEU A 324 17.23 13.58 36.37
C LEU A 324 18.75 13.50 36.57
N THR A 325 19.49 13.21 35.52
CA THR A 325 20.97 13.14 35.57
C THR A 325 21.60 14.48 35.93
N THR A 326 21.10 15.59 35.38
CA THR A 326 21.58 16.93 35.75
C THR A 326 21.29 17.31 37.20
N ILE A 327 20.12 16.95 37.73
CA ILE A 327 19.77 17.15 39.14
C ILE A 327 20.71 16.35 40.04
N VAL A 328 20.97 15.09 39.72
CA VAL A 328 21.89 14.23 40.51
C VAL A 328 23.31 14.80 40.47
N LEU A 329 23.78 15.29 39.33
CA LEU A 329 25.08 15.94 39.19
C LEU A 329 25.18 17.21 40.03
N LEU A 330 24.15 18.05 40.00
CA LEU A 330 24.07 19.30 40.81
C LEU A 330 24.12 18.97 42.29
N ILE A 331 23.34 17.99 42.76
CA ILE A 331 23.35 17.56 44.18
C ILE A 331 24.75 17.04 44.59
N ARG A 332 25.41 16.27 43.74
CA ARG A 332 26.79 15.81 43.98
C ARG A 332 27.78 16.96 44.03
N LEU A 333 27.67 17.94 43.17
CA LEU A 333 28.52 19.13 43.17
C LEU A 333 28.31 20.01 44.39
N LEU A 334 27.06 20.19 44.84
CA LEU A 334 26.71 20.93 46.04
C LEU A 334 27.28 20.24 47.31
N LYS A 335 27.08 18.90 47.43
CA LYS A 335 27.66 18.12 48.54
C LYS A 335 29.19 18.14 48.54
N LYS A 336 29.84 18.13 47.37
CA LYS A 336 31.31 18.25 47.26
C LYS A 336 31.80 19.64 47.71
N ARG A 337 30.99 20.70 47.45
CA ARG A 337 31.28 22.06 47.90
C ARG A 337 31.15 22.24 49.42
N GLU A 338 30.12 21.63 50.03
CA GLU A 338 29.98 21.62 51.51
C GLU A 338 31.14 20.88 52.21
N HIS A 339 31.60 19.75 51.62
CA HIS A 339 32.78 19.04 52.18
C HIS A 339 34.09 19.77 51.99
N SER A 340 34.19 20.71 51.02
CA SER A 340 35.42 21.51 50.79
C SER A 340 35.49 22.76 51.66
N THR A 341 34.37 23.19 52.28
CA THR A 341 34.30 24.35 53.16
C THR A 341 34.48 23.97 54.65
N SER A 342 34.42 22.69 55.00
CA SER A 342 34.74 22.20 56.35
C SER A 342 36.22 21.78 56.43
N ARG A 343 37.19 22.69 56.31
CA ARG A 343 38.54 22.47 56.80
C ARG A 343 38.47 22.62 58.32
N PRO A 344 38.92 21.66 59.11
CA PRO A 344 39.05 21.85 60.57
C PRO A 344 40.13 22.93 60.81
N PHE A 345 39.76 23.94 61.60
CA PHE A 345 40.75 24.86 62.13
C PHE A 345 41.80 24.07 62.90
N ALA A 346 43.04 24.07 62.45
CA ALA A 346 44.19 23.59 63.18
C ALA A 346 44.36 24.49 64.41
N ARG A 347 44.24 23.94 65.60
CA ARG A 347 44.51 24.59 66.86
C ARG A 347 46.03 24.81 66.90
N LEU A 348 46.47 26.06 66.86
CA LEU A 348 47.83 26.42 67.18
C LEU A 348 48.00 26.21 68.71
N GLU A 349 48.74 25.23 69.10
CA GLU A 349 49.32 25.11 70.42
C GLU A 349 50.45 26.12 70.46
N LEU A 350 50.32 27.10 71.35
CA LEU A 350 51.46 27.99 71.83
C LEU A 350 52.27 27.16 72.74
N GLU A 351 53.50 26.84 72.38
CA GLU A 351 54.57 26.41 73.32
C GLU A 351 54.88 27.61 74.19
N GLU A 352 54.59 27.49 75.51
CA GLU A 352 55.16 28.36 76.54
C GLU A 352 56.63 27.97 76.70
N GLU A 353 57.53 28.87 76.34
CA GLU A 353 58.92 28.82 76.67
C GLU A 353 59.04 29.19 78.16
N ASP A 354 59.37 28.23 79.00
CA ASP A 354 59.84 28.42 80.41
C ASP A 354 61.27 28.98 80.40
N ASP A 355 61.36 30.30 80.61
CA ASP A 355 62.63 30.99 80.97
C ASP A 355 62.86 30.75 82.40
N ASP A 356 63.73 29.77 82.77
CA ASP A 356 64.39 29.67 84.01
C ASP A 356 65.87 29.93 83.88
N ASP A 357 66.23 31.19 84.13
CA ASP A 357 67.59 31.64 84.24
C ASP A 357 67.95 31.74 85.77
N PRO A 358 68.85 30.97 86.28
CA PRO A 358 69.32 31.15 87.68
C PRO A 358 70.59 32.06 87.64
N LEU A 359 70.37 33.19 88.20
CA LEU A 359 71.50 34.07 88.66
C LEU A 359 72.21 33.55 89.87
N LEU A 360 73.54 33.58 89.76
CA LEU A 360 74.53 33.89 90.79
C LEU A 360 74.72 32.81 91.98
N GLU A 361 75.88 32.30 91.97
CA GLU A 361 77.25 32.74 92.42
C GLU A 361 78.31 31.81 91.87
#